data_0b815f678a9a8179215d451191d4928f
#
_entry.id   0b815f678a9a8179215d451191d4928f
#
_cell.length_a   1.000
_cell.length_b   1.000
_cell.length_c   1.000
_cell.angle_alpha   90.00
_cell.angle_beta   90.00
_cell.angle_gamma   90.00
#
_symmetry.space_group_name_H-M   'P 1'
#
loop_
_entity.id
_entity.type
_entity.pdbx_description
1 polymer ?
#
loop_
_entity_poly.entity_id
_entity_poly.type
_entity_poly.pdbx_seq_one_letter_code
_entity_poly.pdbx_strand_id
1 'polypeptide(L)'
;FIKSVQIRRGIKDEEFIKKHMYEELKEPSPAKFYRKDKKIRTILVPNISVEVSKILEGILEKENFKVRRIPIGSTEQIKLGKKYVHNDICFPAQMVIGELIGELKRGGYNQDEVAVGMVKFQCDCRMSHYAGLLRKGLDSAGFSNVPILTTDVNDTKRNHPGVFLLGVSAVLEAVWSFMMLDMLTD
;
A
#
# COMPACT_ATOMS: atom_id res chain seq x y z
N PHE A 1 23.99 -13.42 9.53
CA PHE A 1 23.41 -13.68 8.20
C PHE A 1 24.31 -13.16 7.07
N ILE A 2 24.71 -11.89 7.09
CA ILE A 2 25.59 -11.28 6.06
C ILE A 2 26.94 -12.01 5.99
N LYS A 3 27.62 -12.25 7.12
CA LYS A 3 28.88 -13.02 7.16
C LYS A 3 28.76 -14.44 6.58
N SER A 4 27.65 -15.13 6.83
CA SER A 4 27.44 -16.48 6.32
C SER A 4 27.21 -16.51 4.80
N VAL A 5 26.59 -15.50 4.23
CA VAL A 5 26.43 -15.34 2.78
C VAL A 5 27.76 -14.98 2.11
N GLN A 6 28.58 -14.17 2.75
CA GLN A 6 29.91 -13.79 2.27
C GLN A 6 30.83 -15.00 2.15
N ILE A 7 30.87 -15.85 3.20
CA ILE A 7 31.68 -17.07 3.22
C ILE A 7 31.25 -18.02 2.08
N ARG A 8 29.96 -18.17 1.83
CA ARG A 8 29.45 -19.06 0.74
C ARG A 8 29.77 -18.56 -0.67
N ARG A 9 29.85 -17.23 -0.88
CA ARG A 9 30.10 -16.64 -2.19
C ARG A 9 31.57 -16.27 -2.44
N GLY A 10 32.47 -16.48 -1.46
CA GLY A 10 33.88 -16.15 -1.58
C GLY A 10 34.19 -14.66 -1.75
N ILE A 11 33.24 -13.79 -1.40
CA ILE A 11 33.38 -12.35 -1.56
C ILE A 11 34.18 -11.80 -0.37
N LYS A 12 35.40 -11.34 -0.63
CA LYS A 12 36.34 -10.86 0.39
C LYS A 12 36.40 -9.34 0.50
N ASP A 13 35.80 -8.61 -0.44
CA ASP A 13 35.89 -7.16 -0.50
C ASP A 13 34.68 -6.49 0.14
N GLU A 14 34.88 -5.85 1.29
CA GLU A 14 33.83 -5.12 2.02
C GLU A 14 33.29 -3.90 1.26
N GLU A 15 34.13 -3.28 0.44
CA GLU A 15 33.76 -2.12 -0.37
C GLU A 15 32.85 -2.51 -1.53
N PHE A 16 33.16 -3.64 -2.20
CA PHE A 16 32.29 -4.25 -3.20
C PHE A 16 30.92 -4.62 -2.64
N ILE A 17 30.90 -5.20 -1.42
CA ILE A 17 29.68 -5.60 -0.75
C ILE A 17 28.83 -4.38 -0.37
N LYS A 18 29.46 -3.33 0.20
CA LYS A 18 28.76 -2.08 0.52
C LYS A 18 28.16 -1.45 -0.73
N LYS A 19 28.93 -1.33 -1.80
CA LYS A 19 28.48 -0.72 -3.05
C LYS A 19 27.27 -1.45 -3.64
N HIS A 20 27.34 -2.78 -3.79
CA HIS A 20 26.26 -3.57 -4.40
C HIS A 20 25.05 -3.73 -3.47
N MET A 21 25.25 -3.84 -2.16
CA MET A 21 24.16 -3.90 -1.18
C MET A 21 23.39 -2.58 -1.12
N TYR A 22 24.07 -1.43 -1.26
CA TYR A 22 23.40 -0.12 -1.32
C TYR A 22 22.74 0.14 -2.68
N GLU A 23 23.24 -0.40 -3.78
CA GLU A 23 22.61 -0.34 -5.09
C GLU A 23 21.35 -1.22 -5.18
N GLU A 24 21.38 -2.41 -4.58
CA GLU A 24 20.19 -3.29 -4.46
C GLU A 24 19.14 -2.74 -3.48
N LEU A 25 19.56 -1.95 -2.48
CA LEU A 25 18.66 -1.30 -1.51
C LEU A 25 18.18 0.09 -1.95
N LYS A 26 18.61 0.60 -3.09
CA LYS A 26 17.94 1.76 -3.71
C LYS A 26 16.55 1.32 -4.15
N GLU A 27 15.61 1.42 -3.21
CA GLU A 27 14.20 1.36 -3.57
C GLU A 27 13.94 2.40 -4.66
N PRO A 28 13.33 2.02 -5.79
CA PRO A 28 12.94 3.00 -6.79
C PRO A 28 12.15 4.09 -6.08
N SER A 29 12.48 5.35 -6.37
CA SER A 29 11.81 6.49 -5.74
C SER A 29 10.30 6.31 -5.91
N PRO A 30 9.53 6.12 -4.85
CA PRO A 30 8.12 5.79 -4.99
C PRO A 30 7.41 6.94 -5.72
N ALA A 31 6.48 6.60 -6.60
CA ALA A 31 5.65 7.59 -7.26
C ALA A 31 5.01 8.51 -6.22
N LYS A 32 5.17 9.82 -6.39
CA LYS A 32 4.71 10.81 -5.41
C LYS A 32 3.27 11.21 -5.66
N PHE A 33 2.54 11.41 -4.58
CA PHE A 33 1.21 12.00 -4.59
C PHE A 33 1.31 13.43 -4.05
N TYR A 34 0.81 14.41 -4.77
CA TYR A 34 0.85 15.81 -4.39
C TYR A 34 -0.55 16.32 -3.99
N ARG A 35 -0.60 17.46 -3.29
CA ARG A 35 -1.86 18.08 -2.87
C ARG A 35 -2.83 18.36 -4.04
N LYS A 36 -2.31 18.71 -5.23
CA LYS A 36 -3.10 18.91 -6.45
C LYS A 36 -3.75 17.61 -6.94
N ASP A 37 -3.14 16.46 -6.66
CA ASP A 37 -3.61 15.16 -7.12
C ASP A 37 -4.88 14.69 -6.40
N LYS A 38 -5.24 15.29 -5.25
CA LYS A 38 -6.52 15.05 -4.55
C LYS A 38 -7.74 15.18 -5.48
N LYS A 39 -7.70 16.14 -6.40
CA LYS A 39 -8.81 16.42 -7.35
C LYS A 39 -8.72 15.59 -8.64
N ILE A 40 -7.54 15.07 -8.95
CA ILE A 40 -7.25 14.39 -10.22
C ILE A 40 -7.31 12.87 -10.00
N ARG A 41 -6.53 12.38 -9.04
CA ARG A 41 -6.34 10.94 -8.82
C ARG A 41 -7.45 10.35 -7.98
N THR A 42 -7.96 9.20 -8.43
CA THR A 42 -8.88 8.37 -7.65
C THR A 42 -8.08 7.37 -6.83
N ILE A 43 -8.30 7.35 -5.52
CA ILE A 43 -7.64 6.41 -4.60
C ILE A 43 -8.44 5.11 -4.57
N LEU A 44 -7.84 4.03 -5.01
CA LEU A 44 -8.41 2.69 -4.88
C LEU A 44 -8.11 2.13 -3.50
N VAL A 45 -9.15 1.82 -2.74
CA VAL A 45 -9.04 1.27 -1.37
C VAL A 45 -9.43 -0.20 -1.40
N PRO A 46 -8.58 -1.11 -0.88
CA PRO A 46 -8.89 -2.52 -0.83
C PRO A 46 -10.03 -2.81 0.15
N ASN A 47 -10.80 -3.84 -0.11
CA ASN A 47 -11.91 -4.22 0.74
C ASN A 47 -11.48 -5.20 1.83
N ILE A 48 -10.86 -4.68 2.89
CA ILE A 48 -10.41 -5.48 4.04
C ILE A 48 -11.63 -6.00 4.85
N SER A 49 -12.60 -5.13 5.06
CA SER A 49 -13.94 -5.41 5.61
C SER A 49 -14.91 -4.43 4.95
N VAL A 50 -16.11 -4.87 4.66
CA VAL A 50 -17.12 -4.04 3.99
C VAL A 50 -17.42 -2.79 4.80
N GLU A 51 -17.58 -2.94 6.11
CA GLU A 51 -17.94 -1.88 7.04
C GLU A 51 -16.77 -0.89 7.20
N VAL A 52 -15.59 -1.41 7.52
CA VAL A 52 -14.37 -0.61 7.68
C VAL A 52 -14.04 0.17 6.41
N SER A 53 -14.18 -0.47 5.25
CA SER A 53 -13.88 0.17 3.97
C SER A 53 -14.89 1.27 3.62
N LYS A 54 -16.18 1.12 4.00
CA LYS A 54 -17.20 2.17 3.86
C LYS A 54 -16.90 3.38 4.74
N ILE A 55 -16.52 3.14 6.00
CA ILE A 55 -16.16 4.21 6.94
C ILE A 55 -14.96 4.98 6.41
N LEU A 56 -13.91 4.30 5.96
CA LEU A 56 -12.72 4.93 5.39
C LEU A 56 -13.04 5.72 4.12
N GLU A 57 -13.86 5.19 3.23
CA GLU A 57 -14.33 5.88 2.02
C GLU A 57 -15.02 7.20 2.40
N GLY A 58 -16.01 7.17 3.29
CA GLY A 58 -16.73 8.37 3.71
C GLY A 58 -15.85 9.42 4.40
N ILE A 59 -14.89 9.00 5.23
CA ILE A 59 -13.95 9.91 5.90
C ILE A 59 -13.01 10.59 4.87
N LEU A 60 -12.47 9.82 3.94
CA LEU A 60 -11.57 10.36 2.91
C LEU A 60 -12.30 11.28 1.93
N GLU A 61 -13.56 10.99 1.60
CA GLU A 61 -14.39 11.87 0.75
C GLU A 61 -14.65 13.21 1.42
N LYS A 62 -14.91 13.25 2.75
CA LYS A 62 -15.02 14.50 3.51
C LYS A 62 -13.74 15.33 3.48
N GLU A 63 -12.58 14.68 3.41
CA GLU A 63 -11.28 15.34 3.24
C GLU A 63 -10.98 15.74 1.77
N ASN A 64 -12.00 15.68 0.90
CA ASN A 64 -11.93 16.01 -0.54
C ASN A 64 -10.99 15.11 -1.35
N PHE A 65 -10.84 13.84 -0.98
CA PHE A 65 -10.24 12.83 -1.83
C PHE A 65 -11.31 12.19 -2.71
N LYS A 66 -10.93 11.85 -3.94
CA LYS A 66 -11.72 10.93 -4.76
C LYS A 66 -11.35 9.51 -4.36
N VAL A 67 -12.30 8.77 -3.82
CA VAL A 67 -12.06 7.41 -3.35
C VAL A 67 -12.97 6.45 -4.08
N ARG A 68 -12.46 5.26 -4.32
CA ARG A 68 -13.23 4.15 -4.85
C ARG A 68 -12.85 2.87 -4.13
N ARG A 69 -13.81 2.28 -3.47
CA ARG A 69 -13.65 0.98 -2.85
C ARG A 69 -13.67 -0.13 -3.89
N ILE A 70 -12.73 -1.05 -3.79
CA ILE A 70 -12.66 -2.22 -4.67
C ILE A 70 -13.67 -3.27 -4.19
N PRO A 71 -14.37 -3.97 -5.11
CA PRO A 71 -15.21 -5.10 -4.75
C PRO A 71 -14.40 -6.21 -4.07
N ILE A 72 -15.08 -7.02 -3.25
CA ILE A 72 -14.46 -8.19 -2.60
C ILE A 72 -13.81 -9.09 -3.67
N GLY A 73 -12.60 -9.52 -3.36
CA GLY A 73 -11.76 -10.28 -4.27
C GLY A 73 -12.33 -11.64 -4.66
N SER A 74 -12.03 -12.03 -5.88
CA SER A 74 -12.33 -13.35 -6.44
C SER A 74 -11.09 -14.27 -6.38
N THR A 75 -11.29 -15.54 -6.66
CA THR A 75 -10.19 -16.52 -6.78
C THR A 75 -9.11 -16.08 -7.79
N GLU A 76 -9.49 -15.35 -8.85
CA GLU A 76 -8.55 -14.85 -9.85
C GLU A 76 -7.61 -13.78 -9.26
N GLN A 77 -8.12 -12.91 -8.39
CA GLN A 77 -7.33 -11.88 -7.72
C GLN A 77 -6.34 -12.52 -6.72
N ILE A 78 -6.73 -13.60 -6.04
CA ILE A 78 -5.81 -14.38 -5.21
C ILE A 78 -4.67 -14.97 -6.07
N LYS A 79 -4.96 -15.51 -7.24
CA LYS A 79 -3.94 -16.01 -8.18
C LYS A 79 -3.02 -14.89 -8.65
N LEU A 80 -3.56 -13.70 -8.91
CA LEU A 80 -2.75 -12.52 -9.24
C LEU A 80 -1.84 -12.10 -8.07
N GLY A 81 -2.35 -12.08 -6.85
CA GLY A 81 -1.55 -11.82 -5.66
C GLY A 81 -0.35 -12.76 -5.56
N LYS A 82 -0.59 -14.06 -5.68
CA LYS A 82 0.47 -15.08 -5.68
C LYS A 82 1.49 -14.92 -6.81
N LYS A 83 1.09 -14.35 -7.95
CA LYS A 83 1.99 -14.09 -9.07
C LYS A 83 2.98 -12.95 -8.79
N TYR A 84 2.54 -11.91 -8.06
CA TYR A 84 3.31 -10.67 -7.86
C TYR A 84 3.94 -10.57 -6.47
N VAL A 85 3.55 -11.43 -5.53
CA VAL A 85 4.12 -11.49 -4.17
C VAL A 85 4.63 -12.89 -3.90
N HIS A 86 5.64 -12.99 -3.04
CA HIS A 86 6.22 -14.29 -2.67
C HIS A 86 5.17 -15.17 -1.97
N ASN A 87 5.20 -16.48 -2.24
CA ASN A 87 4.22 -17.43 -1.70
C ASN A 87 4.26 -17.58 -0.16
N ASP A 88 5.40 -17.25 0.47
CA ASP A 88 5.57 -17.33 1.93
C ASP A 88 4.98 -16.12 2.68
N ILE A 89 4.36 -15.20 1.95
CA ILE A 89 3.67 -14.07 2.55
C ILE A 89 2.28 -14.48 3.02
N CYS A 90 1.82 -13.86 4.11
CA CYS A 90 0.51 -14.16 4.67
C CYS A 90 -0.61 -13.97 3.63
N PHE A 91 -1.61 -14.81 3.71
CA PHE A 91 -2.72 -14.85 2.76
C PHE A 91 -3.46 -13.49 2.60
N PRO A 92 -3.75 -12.72 3.67
CA PRO A 92 -4.37 -11.40 3.53
C PRO A 92 -3.55 -10.45 2.66
N ALA A 93 -2.20 -10.47 2.74
CA ALA A 93 -1.37 -9.65 1.87
C ALA A 93 -1.50 -10.04 0.40
N GLN A 94 -1.52 -11.35 0.12
CA GLN A 94 -1.72 -11.84 -1.25
C GLN A 94 -3.08 -11.42 -1.81
N MET A 95 -4.13 -11.49 -1.00
CA MET A 95 -5.48 -11.04 -1.40
C MET A 95 -5.50 -9.55 -1.73
N VAL A 96 -5.12 -8.71 -0.78
CA VAL A 96 -5.19 -7.24 -0.92
C VAL A 96 -4.36 -6.74 -2.10
N ILE A 97 -3.15 -7.26 -2.26
CA ILE A 97 -2.28 -6.88 -3.38
C ILE A 97 -2.84 -7.39 -4.71
N GLY A 98 -3.38 -8.59 -4.73
CA GLY A 98 -4.03 -9.16 -5.90
C GLY A 98 -5.30 -8.40 -6.31
N GLU A 99 -6.10 -7.94 -5.36
CA GLU A 99 -7.27 -7.11 -5.59
C GLU A 99 -6.89 -5.78 -6.24
N LEU A 100 -5.91 -5.06 -5.67
CA LEU A 100 -5.44 -3.78 -6.18
C LEU A 100 -4.86 -3.90 -7.60
N ILE A 101 -3.98 -4.86 -7.84
CA ILE A 101 -3.39 -5.10 -9.15
C ILE A 101 -4.46 -5.58 -10.15
N GLY A 102 -5.37 -6.43 -9.71
CA GLY A 102 -6.48 -6.92 -10.54
C GLY A 102 -7.42 -5.81 -10.98
N GLU A 103 -7.76 -4.90 -10.07
CA GLU A 103 -8.60 -3.74 -10.39
C GLU A 103 -7.90 -2.78 -11.35
N LEU A 104 -6.63 -2.47 -11.12
CA LEU A 104 -5.85 -1.62 -12.03
C LEU A 104 -5.79 -2.21 -13.44
N LYS A 105 -5.65 -3.53 -13.58
CA LYS A 105 -5.61 -4.20 -14.88
C LYS A 105 -6.98 -4.24 -15.57
N ARG A 106 -8.05 -4.43 -14.81
CA ARG A 106 -9.41 -4.54 -15.34
C ARG A 106 -10.02 -3.18 -15.64
N GLY A 107 -9.73 -2.19 -14.79
CA GLY A 107 -10.42 -0.89 -14.83
C GLY A 107 -9.94 0.07 -15.92
N GLY A 108 -8.85 -0.24 -16.66
CA GLY A 108 -8.34 0.61 -17.71
C GLY A 108 -7.89 2.00 -17.22
N TYR A 109 -7.47 2.10 -15.96
CA TYR A 109 -7.05 3.35 -15.35
C TYR A 109 -5.78 3.91 -15.98
N ASN A 110 -5.79 5.22 -16.25
CA ASN A 110 -4.56 5.95 -16.53
C ASN A 110 -3.74 6.05 -15.23
N GLN A 111 -2.45 5.68 -15.27
CA GLN A 111 -1.57 5.72 -14.10
C GLN A 111 -1.43 7.10 -13.47
N ASP A 112 -1.67 8.17 -14.25
CA ASP A 112 -1.61 9.55 -13.77
C ASP A 112 -2.91 10.00 -13.07
N GLU A 113 -3.98 9.22 -13.20
CA GLU A 113 -5.31 9.53 -12.64
C GLU A 113 -5.71 8.60 -11.49
N VAL A 114 -4.83 7.68 -11.11
CA VAL A 114 -5.08 6.69 -10.07
C VAL A 114 -4.00 6.70 -9.01
N ALA A 115 -4.39 6.35 -7.79
CA ALA A 115 -3.53 6.05 -6.66
C ALA A 115 -4.09 4.83 -5.91
N VAL A 116 -3.30 4.19 -5.09
CA VAL A 116 -3.76 3.07 -4.27
C VAL A 116 -3.60 3.39 -2.79
N GLY A 117 -4.60 3.03 -2.00
CA GLY A 117 -4.58 3.13 -0.55
C GLY A 117 -4.13 1.81 0.08
N MET A 118 -3.30 1.88 1.11
CA MET A 118 -2.88 0.71 1.88
C MET A 118 -2.86 1.05 3.36
N VAL A 119 -3.47 0.19 4.17
CA VAL A 119 -3.39 0.31 5.61
C VAL A 119 -1.99 -0.11 6.06
N LYS A 120 -1.35 0.74 6.86
CA LYS A 120 -0.04 0.48 7.45
C LYS A 120 -0.09 0.89 8.91
N PHE A 121 0.16 -0.06 9.80
CA PHE A 121 0.30 0.19 11.23
C PHE A 121 1.72 -0.17 11.67
N GLN A 122 2.24 0.57 12.63
CA GLN A 122 3.49 0.23 13.32
C GLN A 122 3.17 -0.82 14.39
N CYS A 123 3.19 -2.09 13.99
CA CYS A 123 2.94 -3.22 14.86
C CYS A 123 3.86 -4.39 14.47
N ASP A 124 3.95 -5.38 15.31
CA ASP A 124 4.74 -6.60 15.06
C ASP A 124 4.13 -7.50 13.97
N CYS A 125 2.99 -7.13 13.44
CA CYS A 125 2.35 -7.82 12.32
C CYS A 125 3.04 -7.49 10.98
N ARG A 126 3.07 -8.45 10.07
CA ARG A 126 3.60 -8.30 8.70
C ARG A 126 2.88 -7.22 7.88
N MET A 127 1.71 -6.75 8.33
CA MET A 127 0.97 -5.63 7.72
C MET A 127 1.81 -4.34 7.65
N SER A 128 2.76 -4.13 8.55
CA SER A 128 3.71 -3.02 8.50
C SER A 128 4.53 -2.97 7.20
N HIS A 129 4.69 -4.12 6.53
CA HIS A 129 5.47 -4.26 5.29
C HIS A 129 4.62 -4.34 4.01
N TYR A 130 3.28 -4.34 4.11
CA TYR A 130 2.40 -4.51 2.94
C TYR A 130 2.60 -3.43 1.87
N ALA A 131 2.87 -2.19 2.27
CA ALA A 131 3.11 -1.10 1.32
C ALA A 131 4.35 -1.34 0.45
N GLY A 132 5.45 -1.85 1.02
CA GLY A 132 6.65 -2.22 0.28
C GLY A 132 6.41 -3.40 -0.67
N LEU A 133 5.67 -4.40 -0.20
CA LEU A 133 5.28 -5.55 -1.04
C LEU A 133 4.36 -5.13 -2.19
N LEU A 134 3.40 -4.25 -1.92
CA LEU A 134 2.53 -3.67 -2.94
C LEU A 134 3.33 -2.88 -3.96
N ARG A 135 4.32 -2.07 -3.53
CA ARG A 135 5.19 -1.33 -4.46
C ARG A 135 5.90 -2.28 -5.42
N LYS A 136 6.54 -3.33 -4.89
CA LYS A 136 7.19 -4.36 -5.70
C LYS A 136 6.21 -5.05 -6.66
N GLY A 137 5.01 -5.36 -6.19
CA GLY A 137 3.96 -5.95 -7.00
C GLY A 137 3.49 -5.04 -8.14
N LEU A 138 3.28 -3.75 -7.84
CA LEU A 138 2.89 -2.74 -8.83
C LEU A 138 3.98 -2.53 -9.89
N ASP A 139 5.25 -2.44 -9.49
CA ASP A 139 6.37 -2.30 -10.40
C ASP A 139 6.48 -3.50 -11.34
N SER A 140 6.36 -4.70 -10.81
CA SER A 140 6.37 -5.95 -11.59
C SER A 140 5.15 -6.09 -12.51
N ALA A 141 4.03 -5.43 -12.17
CA ALA A 141 2.80 -5.43 -12.96
C ALA A 141 2.76 -4.31 -14.02
N GLY A 142 3.76 -3.41 -14.05
CA GLY A 142 3.84 -2.29 -14.99
C GLY A 142 3.18 -1.00 -14.51
N PHE A 143 2.90 -0.87 -13.20
CA PHE A 143 2.25 0.30 -12.59
C PHE A 143 3.20 1.11 -11.70
N SER A 144 4.43 1.35 -12.17
CA SER A 144 5.47 2.04 -11.39
C SER A 144 5.12 3.49 -11.05
N ASN A 145 4.30 4.16 -11.87
CA ASN A 145 3.88 5.56 -11.67
C ASN A 145 2.68 5.72 -10.73
N VAL A 146 2.09 4.62 -10.25
CA VAL A 146 0.94 4.67 -9.34
C VAL A 146 1.43 4.89 -7.91
N PRO A 147 1.08 6.02 -7.25
CA PRO A 147 1.48 6.29 -5.88
C PRO A 147 0.68 5.42 -4.89
N ILE A 148 1.35 5.06 -3.78
CA ILE A 148 0.75 4.31 -2.68
C ILE A 148 0.58 5.25 -1.49
N LEU A 149 -0.64 5.49 -1.07
CA LEU A 149 -0.97 6.25 0.13
C LEU A 149 -1.16 5.28 1.30
N THR A 150 -0.49 5.56 2.41
CA THR A 150 -0.59 4.73 3.62
C THR A 150 -1.21 5.50 4.77
N THR A 151 -1.79 4.78 5.74
CA THR A 151 -2.31 5.37 6.98
C THR A 151 -1.21 5.82 7.93
N ASP A 152 0.04 5.41 7.72
CA ASP A 152 1.19 5.87 8.50
C ASP A 152 1.56 7.31 8.15
N VAL A 153 1.40 8.21 9.12
CA VAL A 153 1.68 9.65 8.97
C VAL A 153 3.13 9.92 8.61
N ASN A 154 4.08 9.17 9.17
CA ASN A 154 5.51 9.36 8.91
C ASN A 154 5.87 8.93 7.48
N ASP A 155 5.30 7.83 7.04
CA ASP A 155 5.46 7.32 5.68
C ASP A 155 4.87 8.30 4.66
N THR A 156 3.66 8.79 4.94
CA THR A 156 2.98 9.78 4.10
C THR A 156 3.77 11.10 4.02
N LYS A 157 4.29 11.61 5.13
CA LYS A 157 5.13 12.83 5.13
C LYS A 157 6.42 12.65 4.32
N ARG A 158 7.04 11.47 4.39
CA ARG A 158 8.28 11.17 3.67
C ARG A 158 8.05 11.03 2.16
N ASN A 159 7.02 10.29 1.79
CA ASN A 159 6.77 9.90 0.40
C ASN A 159 5.88 10.90 -0.34
N HIS A 160 4.98 11.61 0.38
CA HIS A 160 3.97 12.50 -0.19
C HIS A 160 3.96 13.86 0.52
N PRO A 161 4.97 14.73 0.26
CA PRO A 161 5.10 16.02 0.93
C PRO A 161 3.87 16.91 0.76
N GLY A 162 3.37 17.44 1.87
CA GLY A 162 2.21 18.35 1.88
C GLY A 162 0.84 17.65 1.75
N VAL A 163 0.81 16.33 1.84
CA VAL A 163 -0.44 15.55 1.87
C VAL A 163 -0.71 15.07 3.28
N PHE A 164 -1.83 15.49 3.85
CA PHE A 164 -2.39 14.92 5.07
C PHE A 164 -3.62 14.11 4.67
N LEU A 165 -3.61 12.82 4.96
CA LEU A 165 -4.73 11.93 4.68
C LEU A 165 -5.92 12.24 5.58
N LEU A 166 -5.67 12.48 6.85
CA LEU A 166 -6.71 12.69 7.85
C LEU A 166 -6.40 13.93 8.68
N GLY A 167 -7.32 14.88 8.71
CA GLY A 167 -7.34 15.97 9.68
C GLY A 167 -7.68 15.46 11.09
N VAL A 168 -7.51 16.29 12.12
CA VAL A 168 -7.82 15.90 13.50
C VAL A 168 -9.29 15.50 13.66
N SER A 169 -10.20 16.24 13.02
CA SER A 169 -11.63 15.93 12.99
C SER A 169 -11.93 14.56 12.37
N ALA A 170 -11.27 14.25 11.27
CA ALA A 170 -11.43 12.97 10.56
C ALA A 170 -10.90 11.79 11.40
N VAL A 171 -9.82 11.98 12.16
CA VAL A 171 -9.31 10.98 13.10
C VAL A 171 -10.32 10.72 14.21
N LEU A 172 -10.91 11.78 14.80
CA LEU A 172 -11.95 11.64 15.82
C LEU A 172 -13.19 10.93 15.28
N GLU A 173 -13.63 11.29 14.07
CA GLU A 173 -14.75 10.60 13.39
C GLU A 173 -14.44 9.12 13.14
N ALA A 174 -13.22 8.80 12.73
CA ALA A 174 -12.79 7.42 12.54
C ALA A 174 -12.89 6.63 13.85
N VAL A 175 -12.34 7.17 14.94
CA VAL A 175 -12.40 6.53 16.26
C VAL A 175 -13.86 6.30 16.69
N TRP A 176 -14.70 7.32 16.61
CA TRP A 176 -16.13 7.20 16.95
C TRP A 176 -16.85 6.17 16.07
N SER A 177 -16.61 6.19 14.75
CA SER A 177 -17.25 5.26 13.83
C SER A 177 -16.85 3.81 14.10
N PHE A 178 -15.58 3.56 14.43
CA PHE A 178 -15.10 2.23 14.78
C PHE A 178 -15.64 1.75 16.13
N MET A 179 -15.71 2.63 17.13
CA MET A 179 -16.34 2.30 18.41
C MET A 179 -17.82 1.96 18.25
N MET A 180 -18.56 2.74 17.45
CA MET A 180 -19.96 2.46 17.17
C MET A 180 -20.16 1.18 16.38
N LEU A 181 -19.26 0.87 15.44
CA LEU A 181 -19.31 -0.37 14.68
C LEU A 181 -19.14 -1.58 15.62
N ASP A 182 -18.17 -1.54 16.52
CA ASP A 182 -17.91 -2.58 17.52
C ASP A 182 -19.15 -2.83 18.40
N MET A 183 -19.78 -1.75 18.88
CA MET A 183 -21.00 -1.83 19.69
C MET A 183 -22.22 -2.38 18.93
N LEU A 184 -22.24 -2.31 17.60
CA LEU A 184 -23.37 -2.77 16.79
C LEU A 184 -23.18 -4.20 16.26
N THR A 185 -21.96 -4.73 16.35
CA THR A 185 -21.62 -6.08 15.85
C THR A 185 -21.54 -7.13 16.96
N ASP A 186 -21.56 -6.71 18.23
CA ASP A 186 -21.73 -7.57 19.43
C ASP A 186 -23.23 -7.81 19.71
#